data_bd6ec9433193f67a9d3102ceab670e3b
#
_entry.id   bd6ec9433193f67a9d3102ceab670e3b
#
_cell.length_a   1.000
_cell.length_b   1.000
_cell.length_c   1.000
_cell.angle_alpha   90.00
_cell.angle_beta   90.00
_cell.angle_gamma   90.00
#
_symmetry.space_group_name_H-M   'P 1'
#
loop_
_entity.id
_entity.type
_entity.pdbx_description
1 polymer ?
#
loop_
_entity_poly.entity_id
_entity_poly.type
_entity_poly.pdbx_seq_one_letter_code
_entity_poly.pdbx_strand_id
1 'polypeptide(L)'
;MYDIVIVGGGPAGLTAAVYGLRAGKSVVVIEKNGFGGQIAYSPKVENIPGTAQISGAEFADKLTEQAMALGADMELETVTGLQKTENGFLVSTEDGAEFEGRTVILALGVKHRLLGLPGEEELIGGRISFCAVCDGAFYAGQDVAMVGGGNSALQEALLLAETSKSVTVIQNLPNFTGEKKLAEALMEKDNVTVHFSTVVTGYRSENGTLTGLDLKCEDGREFSVDVDGAFLAVGLIPENDAFAGHAALNQWGYFDSAEDCRTRTEGLFVAGDCRSKRIRQVVTAASDGAVAAMAACMYLDQN
;
A
#
# COMPACT_ATOMS: atom_id res chain seq x y z
N MET A 1 -16.18 -22.37 13.00
CA MET A 1 -14.85 -22.60 12.36
C MET A 1 -15.00 -22.41 10.87
N TYR A 2 -14.22 -21.52 10.28
CA TYR A 2 -14.18 -21.23 8.84
C TYR A 2 -13.16 -22.12 8.11
N ASP A 3 -13.34 -22.32 6.83
CA ASP A 3 -12.29 -22.92 6.00
C ASP A 3 -11.10 -21.95 5.84
N ILE A 4 -11.40 -20.66 5.62
CA ILE A 4 -10.40 -19.62 5.41
C ILE A 4 -10.73 -18.39 6.25
N VAL A 5 -9.82 -17.98 7.13
CA VAL A 5 -9.84 -16.68 7.80
C VAL A 5 -8.87 -15.73 7.07
N ILE A 6 -9.35 -14.59 6.65
CA ILE A 6 -8.56 -13.58 5.93
C ILE A 6 -8.37 -12.37 6.84
N VAL A 7 -7.13 -11.98 7.09
CA VAL A 7 -6.78 -10.79 7.87
C VAL A 7 -6.34 -9.68 6.93
N GLY A 8 -7.15 -8.64 6.82
CA GLY A 8 -6.98 -7.51 5.93
C GLY A 8 -7.99 -7.51 4.78
N GLY A 9 -8.80 -6.46 4.72
CA GLY A 9 -9.90 -6.25 3.76
C GLY A 9 -9.53 -5.37 2.57
N GLY A 10 -8.24 -5.30 2.20
CA GLY A 10 -7.79 -4.62 0.97
C GLY A 10 -7.98 -5.49 -0.29
N PRO A 11 -7.49 -5.02 -1.47
CA PRO A 11 -7.66 -5.75 -2.74
C PRO A 11 -7.16 -7.19 -2.72
N ALA A 12 -6.09 -7.49 -1.99
CA ALA A 12 -5.59 -8.85 -1.84
C ALA A 12 -6.54 -9.73 -1.03
N GLY A 13 -6.99 -9.26 0.14
CA GLY A 13 -7.88 -10.03 1.01
C GLY A 13 -9.26 -10.24 0.41
N LEU A 14 -9.87 -9.18 -0.14
CA LEU A 14 -11.18 -9.28 -0.80
C LEU A 14 -11.14 -10.17 -2.05
N THR A 15 -10.06 -10.11 -2.84
CA THR A 15 -9.88 -11.04 -3.96
C THR A 15 -9.72 -12.48 -3.45
N ALA A 16 -8.98 -12.69 -2.37
CA ALA A 16 -8.87 -14.02 -1.77
C ALA A 16 -10.23 -14.55 -1.30
N ALA A 17 -11.08 -13.70 -0.71
CA ALA A 17 -12.44 -14.06 -0.33
C ALA A 17 -13.27 -14.50 -1.54
N VAL A 18 -13.26 -13.71 -2.63
CA VAL A 18 -13.97 -14.06 -3.88
C VAL A 18 -13.54 -15.43 -4.39
N TYR A 19 -12.25 -15.73 -4.45
CA TYR A 19 -11.74 -17.01 -4.95
C TYR A 19 -12.07 -18.17 -4.02
N GLY A 20 -11.92 -18.01 -2.70
CA GLY A 20 -12.25 -19.02 -1.70
C GLY A 20 -13.74 -19.39 -1.74
N LEU A 21 -14.62 -18.39 -1.74
CA LEU A 21 -16.07 -18.60 -1.82
C LEU A 21 -16.50 -19.27 -3.12
N ARG A 22 -15.92 -18.86 -4.26
CA ARG A 22 -16.18 -19.52 -5.56
C ARG A 22 -15.70 -20.96 -5.61
N ALA A 23 -14.73 -21.33 -4.78
CA ALA A 23 -14.29 -22.71 -4.58
C ALA A 23 -15.15 -23.48 -3.54
N GLY A 24 -16.25 -22.88 -3.06
CA GLY A 24 -17.17 -23.51 -2.10
C GLY A 24 -16.66 -23.56 -0.66
N LYS A 25 -15.68 -22.74 -0.32
CA LYS A 25 -15.14 -22.63 1.06
C LYS A 25 -15.88 -21.55 1.85
N SER A 26 -16.02 -21.75 3.16
CA SER A 26 -16.53 -20.74 4.09
C SER A 26 -15.41 -19.75 4.41
N VAL A 27 -15.72 -18.43 4.32
CA VAL A 27 -14.72 -17.36 4.43
C VAL A 27 -15.21 -16.27 5.36
N VAL A 28 -14.32 -15.79 6.25
CA VAL A 28 -14.47 -14.54 6.99
C VAL A 28 -13.30 -13.60 6.63
N VAL A 29 -13.61 -12.33 6.43
CA VAL A 29 -12.64 -11.25 6.22
C VAL A 29 -12.67 -10.31 7.41
N ILE A 30 -11.53 -10.13 8.08
CA ILE A 30 -11.38 -9.27 9.26
C ILE A 30 -10.53 -8.08 8.85
N GLU A 31 -11.08 -6.87 8.99
CA GLU A 31 -10.43 -5.60 8.63
C GLU A 31 -10.50 -4.61 9.79
N LYS A 32 -9.41 -3.88 10.05
CA LYS A 32 -9.32 -2.98 11.21
C LYS A 32 -9.95 -1.60 11.02
N ASN A 33 -9.98 -1.07 9.79
CA ASN A 33 -10.43 0.31 9.54
C ASN A 33 -11.66 0.35 8.63
N GLY A 34 -11.49 -0.07 7.38
CA GLY A 34 -12.54 -0.05 6.36
C GLY A 34 -12.16 -0.92 5.19
N PHE A 35 -13.16 -1.60 4.64
CA PHE A 35 -12.94 -2.49 3.52
C PHE A 35 -12.52 -1.72 2.26
N GLY A 36 -11.60 -2.31 1.50
CA GLY A 36 -10.99 -1.73 0.31
C GLY A 36 -9.52 -1.37 0.49
N GLY A 37 -9.07 -1.09 1.72
CA GLY A 37 -7.69 -0.74 2.01
C GLY A 37 -7.27 0.60 1.39
N GLN A 38 -5.99 0.79 1.13
CA GLN A 38 -5.44 2.09 0.71
C GLN A 38 -5.93 2.59 -0.65
N ILE A 39 -6.40 1.72 -1.55
CA ILE A 39 -6.94 2.15 -2.84
C ILE A 39 -8.14 3.07 -2.68
N ALA A 40 -8.91 2.94 -1.60
CA ALA A 40 -10.10 3.75 -1.34
C ALA A 40 -9.80 5.26 -1.27
N TYR A 41 -8.57 5.64 -0.95
CA TYR A 41 -8.13 7.06 -0.89
C TYR A 41 -7.77 7.65 -2.26
N SER A 42 -7.63 6.83 -3.30
CA SER A 42 -7.30 7.32 -4.64
C SER A 42 -8.52 7.96 -5.30
N PRO A 43 -8.49 9.25 -5.67
CA PRO A 43 -9.62 9.93 -6.28
C PRO A 43 -9.96 9.37 -7.67
N LYS A 44 -8.95 8.80 -8.34
CA LYS A 44 -9.07 8.28 -9.70
C LYS A 44 -8.07 7.14 -9.94
N VAL A 45 -8.53 6.06 -10.54
CA VAL A 45 -7.73 4.88 -10.87
C VAL A 45 -7.98 4.51 -12.34
N GLU A 46 -6.92 4.44 -13.14
CA GLU A 46 -6.97 4.18 -14.59
C GLU A 46 -6.09 2.99 -15.02
N ASN A 47 -5.48 2.30 -14.07
CA ASN A 47 -4.52 1.21 -14.32
C ASN A 47 -5.03 -0.16 -13.88
N ILE A 48 -6.34 -0.34 -13.77
CA ILE A 48 -6.98 -1.64 -13.55
C ILE A 48 -7.49 -2.18 -14.89
N PRO A 49 -6.98 -3.32 -15.38
CA PRO A 49 -7.44 -3.91 -16.64
C PRO A 49 -8.94 -4.17 -16.63
N GLY A 50 -9.61 -3.81 -17.72
CA GLY A 50 -11.06 -3.96 -17.84
C GLY A 50 -11.89 -2.77 -17.34
N THR A 51 -11.25 -1.78 -16.71
CA THR A 51 -11.90 -0.54 -16.24
C THR A 51 -11.09 0.66 -16.74
N ALA A 52 -11.69 1.47 -17.62
CA ALA A 52 -10.99 2.63 -18.19
C ALA A 52 -10.70 3.69 -17.14
N GLN A 53 -11.66 3.92 -16.23
CA GLN A 53 -11.54 4.85 -15.12
C GLN A 53 -12.54 4.48 -14.03
N ILE A 54 -12.14 4.58 -12.78
CA ILE A 54 -12.97 4.39 -11.58
C ILE A 54 -12.36 5.18 -10.41
N SER A 55 -13.13 5.60 -9.42
CA SER A 55 -12.55 6.05 -8.15
C SER A 55 -12.09 4.87 -7.32
N GLY A 56 -11.08 5.07 -6.46
CA GLY A 56 -10.62 4.04 -5.55
C GLY A 56 -11.71 3.58 -4.58
N ALA A 57 -12.52 4.52 -4.09
CA ALA A 57 -13.66 4.21 -3.23
C ALA A 57 -14.69 3.32 -3.97
N GLU A 58 -15.11 3.70 -5.18
CA GLU A 58 -16.05 2.88 -5.98
C GLU A 58 -15.47 1.49 -6.29
N PHE A 59 -14.17 1.39 -6.56
CA PHE A 59 -13.52 0.09 -6.76
C PHE A 59 -13.54 -0.76 -5.48
N ALA A 60 -13.24 -0.16 -4.33
CA ALA A 60 -13.26 -0.81 -3.03
C ALA A 60 -14.68 -1.32 -2.70
N ASP A 61 -15.69 -0.47 -2.90
CA ASP A 61 -17.10 -0.83 -2.68
C ASP A 61 -17.54 -2.01 -3.55
N LYS A 62 -17.25 -1.95 -4.86
CA LYS A 62 -17.61 -3.04 -5.79
C LYS A 62 -16.93 -4.37 -5.43
N LEU A 63 -15.69 -4.33 -4.99
CA LEU A 63 -14.97 -5.55 -4.60
C LEU A 63 -15.51 -6.11 -3.28
N THR A 64 -15.86 -5.24 -2.33
CA THR A 64 -16.51 -5.60 -1.07
C THR A 64 -17.91 -6.20 -1.31
N GLU A 65 -18.74 -5.54 -2.11
CA GLU A 65 -20.06 -6.03 -2.49
C GLU A 65 -19.98 -7.39 -3.20
N GLN A 66 -18.98 -7.61 -4.04
CA GLN A 66 -18.77 -8.89 -4.71
C GLN A 66 -18.46 -10.02 -3.72
N ALA A 67 -17.60 -9.77 -2.73
CA ALA A 67 -17.29 -10.75 -1.68
C ALA A 67 -18.51 -11.05 -0.82
N MET A 68 -19.25 -10.02 -0.39
CA MET A 68 -20.48 -10.17 0.40
C MET A 68 -21.58 -10.93 -0.38
N ALA A 69 -21.79 -10.61 -1.66
CA ALA A 69 -22.77 -11.30 -2.50
C ALA A 69 -22.47 -12.79 -2.70
N LEU A 70 -21.20 -13.20 -2.57
CA LEU A 70 -20.78 -14.59 -2.59
C LEU A 70 -20.88 -15.27 -1.23
N GLY A 71 -21.19 -14.53 -0.15
CA GLY A 71 -21.40 -15.06 1.19
C GLY A 71 -20.19 -14.94 2.12
N ALA A 72 -19.29 -13.95 1.91
CA ALA A 72 -18.26 -13.65 2.88
C ALA A 72 -18.87 -13.10 4.17
N ASP A 73 -18.45 -13.61 5.31
CA ASP A 73 -18.63 -12.91 6.58
C ASP A 73 -17.59 -11.79 6.67
N MET A 74 -18.05 -10.59 7.10
CA MET A 74 -17.21 -9.37 7.11
C MET A 74 -17.22 -8.80 8.52
N GLU A 75 -16.02 -8.73 9.14
CA GLU A 75 -15.85 -8.27 10.52
C GLU A 75 -14.94 -7.04 10.56
N LEU A 76 -15.40 -6.01 11.26
CA LEU A 76 -14.62 -4.78 11.45
C LEU A 76 -13.92 -4.84 12.82
N GLU A 77 -12.76 -5.46 12.87
CA GLU A 77 -12.02 -5.79 14.08
C GLU A 77 -10.51 -5.70 13.86
N THR A 78 -9.77 -5.29 14.89
CA THR A 78 -8.30 -5.29 14.85
C THR A 78 -7.76 -6.63 15.32
N VAL A 79 -7.14 -7.39 14.41
CA VAL A 79 -6.47 -8.65 14.77
C VAL A 79 -5.18 -8.36 15.52
N THR A 80 -5.04 -8.94 16.70
CA THR A 80 -3.88 -8.77 17.61
C THR A 80 -3.07 -10.05 17.80
N GLY A 81 -3.63 -11.22 17.44
CA GLY A 81 -2.97 -12.50 17.67
C GLY A 81 -3.34 -13.58 16.67
N LEU A 82 -2.40 -14.50 16.50
CA LEU A 82 -2.55 -15.73 15.72
C LEU A 82 -1.93 -16.88 16.50
N GLN A 83 -2.68 -17.94 16.72
CA GLN A 83 -2.21 -19.17 17.36
C GLN A 83 -2.49 -20.36 16.46
N LYS A 84 -1.49 -21.23 16.24
CA LYS A 84 -1.70 -22.52 15.58
C LYS A 84 -2.32 -23.51 16.56
N THR A 85 -3.37 -24.19 16.14
CA THR A 85 -4.07 -25.25 16.88
C THR A 85 -3.90 -26.62 16.20
N GLU A 86 -4.44 -27.67 16.79
CA GLU A 86 -4.41 -29.00 16.15
C GLU A 86 -5.20 -29.03 14.83
N ASN A 87 -6.30 -28.28 14.74
CA ASN A 87 -7.23 -28.31 13.60
C ASN A 87 -7.13 -27.11 12.67
N GLY A 88 -6.14 -26.20 12.88
CA GLY A 88 -5.97 -25.00 12.10
C GLY A 88 -5.38 -23.86 12.90
N PHE A 89 -6.12 -22.75 13.03
CA PHE A 89 -5.66 -21.53 13.66
C PHE A 89 -6.78 -20.87 14.48
N LEU A 90 -6.38 -20.19 15.53
CA LEU A 90 -7.20 -19.24 16.28
C LEU A 90 -6.68 -17.82 16.02
N VAL A 91 -7.53 -16.96 15.52
CA VAL A 91 -7.25 -15.53 15.29
C VAL A 91 -7.98 -14.76 16.37
N SER A 92 -7.24 -13.92 17.13
CA SER A 92 -7.79 -13.12 18.23
C SER A 92 -7.78 -11.63 17.88
N THR A 93 -8.79 -10.91 18.32
CA THR A 93 -8.92 -9.46 18.08
C THR A 93 -8.73 -8.63 19.35
N GLU A 94 -8.60 -7.32 19.18
CA GLU A 94 -8.41 -6.37 20.29
C GLU A 94 -9.63 -6.35 21.26
N ASP A 95 -10.83 -6.47 20.72
CA ASP A 95 -12.08 -6.49 21.50
C ASP A 95 -12.39 -7.87 22.11
N GLY A 96 -11.50 -8.85 21.91
CA GLY A 96 -11.58 -10.19 22.51
C GLY A 96 -12.43 -11.17 21.74
N ALA A 97 -12.80 -10.86 20.48
CA ALA A 97 -13.41 -11.85 19.61
C ALA A 97 -12.36 -12.87 19.12
N GLU A 98 -12.81 -14.09 18.86
CA GLU A 98 -11.98 -15.19 18.39
C GLU A 98 -12.59 -15.86 17.16
N PHE A 99 -11.75 -16.04 16.13
CA PHE A 99 -12.14 -16.67 14.89
C PHE A 99 -11.30 -17.94 14.64
N GLU A 100 -11.97 -19.06 14.60
CA GLU A 100 -11.31 -20.34 14.25
C GLU A 100 -11.34 -20.55 12.74
N GLY A 101 -10.18 -20.87 12.16
CA GLY A 101 -10.02 -21.18 10.75
C GLY A 101 -9.13 -22.38 10.50
N ARG A 102 -9.48 -23.20 9.50
CA ARG A 102 -8.61 -24.30 9.04
C ARG A 102 -7.35 -23.75 8.36
N THR A 103 -7.50 -22.62 7.67
CA THR A 103 -6.39 -21.88 7.05
C THR A 103 -6.52 -20.38 7.33
N VAL A 104 -5.39 -19.65 7.23
CA VAL A 104 -5.34 -18.20 7.38
C VAL A 104 -4.60 -17.59 6.22
N ILE A 105 -5.10 -16.44 5.71
CA ILE A 105 -4.44 -15.60 4.72
C ILE A 105 -4.18 -14.23 5.35
N LEU A 106 -2.91 -13.86 5.52
CA LEU A 106 -2.51 -12.52 5.98
C LEU A 106 -2.37 -11.60 4.77
N ALA A 107 -3.26 -10.61 4.67
CA ALA A 107 -3.32 -9.62 3.58
C ALA A 107 -3.22 -8.19 4.12
N LEU A 108 -2.27 -7.96 5.04
CA LEU A 108 -2.18 -6.79 5.91
C LEU A 108 -1.83 -5.49 5.18
N GLY A 109 -1.36 -5.58 3.93
CA GLY A 109 -0.89 -4.43 3.17
C GLY A 109 0.38 -3.80 3.77
N VAL A 110 0.56 -2.51 3.51
CA VAL A 110 1.63 -1.66 4.08
C VAL A 110 1.07 -0.29 4.39
N LYS A 111 1.72 0.48 5.24
CA LYS A 111 1.45 1.92 5.40
C LYS A 111 2.52 2.74 4.70
N HIS A 112 2.13 3.83 4.08
CA HIS A 112 3.08 4.85 3.64
C HIS A 112 3.63 5.57 4.87
N ARG A 113 4.95 5.78 4.86
CA ARG A 113 5.58 6.65 5.86
C ARG A 113 5.17 8.07 5.57
N LEU A 114 4.70 8.76 6.59
CA LEU A 114 4.37 10.18 6.56
C LEU A 114 5.58 11.01 7.04
N LEU A 115 5.59 12.30 6.74
CA LEU A 115 6.56 13.24 7.31
C LEU A 115 6.19 13.60 8.75
N GLY A 116 4.93 13.40 9.16
CA GLY A 116 4.42 13.69 10.49
C GLY A 116 4.23 15.18 10.74
N LEU A 117 3.98 15.94 9.69
CA LEU A 117 3.79 17.39 9.77
C LEU A 117 2.32 17.77 9.95
N PRO A 118 2.02 18.89 10.64
CA PRO A 118 0.64 19.37 10.79
C PRO A 118 -0.07 19.54 9.45
N GLY A 119 -1.33 19.10 9.36
CA GLY A 119 -2.16 19.21 8.16
C GLY A 119 -1.85 18.19 7.05
N GLU A 120 -0.93 17.25 7.29
CA GLU A 120 -0.54 16.25 6.28
C GLU A 120 -1.70 15.33 5.91
N GLU A 121 -2.39 14.81 6.93
CA GLU A 121 -3.47 13.83 6.73
C GLU A 121 -4.67 14.40 5.96
N GLU A 122 -4.99 15.68 6.16
CA GLU A 122 -6.09 16.35 5.45
C GLU A 122 -5.79 16.57 3.95
N LEU A 123 -4.52 16.57 3.57
CA LEU A 123 -4.09 16.76 2.18
C LEU A 123 -3.92 15.44 1.42
N ILE A 124 -3.88 14.29 2.13
CA ILE A 124 -3.73 12.96 1.51
C ILE A 124 -4.96 12.63 0.64
N GLY A 125 -4.69 12.09 -0.56
CA GLY A 125 -5.72 11.73 -1.54
C GLY A 125 -6.23 12.93 -2.34
N GLY A 126 -6.01 14.17 -1.88
CA GLY A 126 -6.33 15.39 -2.61
C GLY A 126 -5.11 15.99 -3.29
N ARG A 127 -4.10 16.37 -2.51
CA ARG A 127 -2.90 17.09 -2.98
C ARG A 127 -1.59 16.43 -2.54
N ILE A 128 -1.63 15.48 -1.63
CA ILE A 128 -0.53 14.59 -1.31
C ILE A 128 -0.84 13.21 -1.86
N SER A 129 0.06 12.67 -2.66
CA SER A 129 0.01 11.35 -3.23
C SER A 129 1.25 10.52 -2.85
N PHE A 130 1.12 9.20 -2.95
CA PHE A 130 2.18 8.22 -2.73
C PHE A 130 2.51 7.42 -3.99
N CYS A 131 1.92 7.78 -5.14
CA CYS A 131 2.03 6.98 -6.36
C CYS A 131 1.91 7.85 -7.62
N ALA A 132 3.02 8.19 -8.25
CA ALA A 132 3.02 8.95 -9.49
C ALA A 132 2.39 8.17 -10.68
N VAL A 133 2.51 6.83 -10.67
CA VAL A 133 1.86 5.97 -11.69
C VAL A 133 0.33 6.05 -11.58
N CYS A 134 -0.18 6.27 -10.36
CA CYS A 134 -1.62 6.36 -10.09
C CYS A 134 -2.16 7.76 -10.40
N ASP A 135 -1.50 8.79 -9.87
CA ASP A 135 -2.05 10.12 -9.73
C ASP A 135 -1.30 11.18 -10.58
N GLY A 136 -0.11 10.85 -11.12
CA GLY A 136 0.73 11.81 -11.83
C GLY A 136 0.04 12.51 -13.01
N ALA A 137 -0.86 11.80 -13.70
CA ALA A 137 -1.62 12.36 -14.81
C ALA A 137 -2.53 13.56 -14.41
N PHE A 138 -2.95 13.64 -13.13
CA PHE A 138 -3.78 14.77 -12.66
C PHE A 138 -3.00 16.08 -12.54
N TYR A 139 -1.68 15.96 -12.47
CA TYR A 139 -0.75 17.08 -12.33
C TYR A 139 -0.06 17.45 -13.65
N ALA A 140 -0.61 17.00 -14.79
CA ALA A 140 -0.09 17.38 -16.11
C ALA A 140 -0.09 18.91 -16.28
N GLY A 141 1.08 19.46 -16.63
CA GLY A 141 1.28 20.90 -16.79
C GLY A 141 1.32 21.71 -15.48
N GLN A 142 1.31 21.07 -14.32
CA GLN A 142 1.38 21.69 -12.99
C GLN A 142 2.77 21.57 -12.37
N ASP A 143 3.02 22.37 -11.33
CA ASP A 143 4.25 22.33 -10.55
C ASP A 143 4.09 21.31 -9.39
N VAL A 144 4.97 20.32 -9.30
CA VAL A 144 4.86 19.27 -8.29
C VAL A 144 6.16 19.11 -7.49
N ALA A 145 6.02 18.58 -6.27
CA ALA A 145 7.15 18.15 -5.46
C ALA A 145 7.24 16.63 -5.39
N MET A 146 8.45 16.08 -5.39
CA MET A 146 8.77 14.71 -5.02
C MET A 146 9.63 14.71 -3.77
N VAL A 147 9.18 14.09 -2.69
CA VAL A 147 9.92 13.98 -1.43
C VAL A 147 10.49 12.59 -1.30
N GLY A 148 11.83 12.50 -1.31
CA GLY A 148 12.57 11.25 -1.24
C GLY A 148 13.71 11.16 -2.27
N GLY A 149 14.57 10.15 -2.14
CA GLY A 149 15.74 9.99 -3.01
C GLY A 149 16.16 8.54 -3.24
N GLY A 150 15.31 7.58 -2.88
CA GLY A 150 15.47 6.17 -3.21
C GLY A 150 14.98 5.82 -4.63
N ASN A 151 15.08 4.54 -5.02
CA ASN A 151 14.66 4.09 -6.35
C ASN A 151 13.21 4.47 -6.70
N SER A 152 12.28 4.32 -5.75
CA SER A 152 10.88 4.70 -5.97
C SER A 152 10.75 6.19 -6.28
N ALA A 153 11.36 7.05 -5.45
CA ALA A 153 11.34 8.51 -5.66
C ALA A 153 11.92 8.90 -7.02
N LEU A 154 13.06 8.31 -7.42
CA LEU A 154 13.70 8.61 -8.70
C LEU A 154 12.85 8.17 -9.89
N GLN A 155 12.26 6.97 -9.84
CA GLN A 155 11.39 6.44 -10.89
C GLN A 155 10.12 7.28 -11.03
N GLU A 156 9.51 7.65 -9.90
CA GLU A 156 8.30 8.46 -9.88
C GLU A 156 8.57 9.91 -10.31
N ALA A 157 9.70 10.51 -9.88
CA ALA A 157 10.10 11.84 -10.32
C ALA A 157 10.37 11.89 -11.84
N LEU A 158 11.00 10.85 -12.41
CA LEU A 158 11.19 10.72 -13.86
C LEU A 158 9.85 10.67 -14.59
N LEU A 159 8.89 9.91 -14.08
CA LEU A 159 7.55 9.82 -14.64
C LEU A 159 6.82 11.17 -14.57
N LEU A 160 6.87 11.86 -13.44
CA LEU A 160 6.29 13.20 -13.27
C LEU A 160 6.93 14.21 -14.21
N ALA A 161 8.24 14.14 -14.41
CA ALA A 161 8.97 15.03 -15.31
C ALA A 161 8.52 14.94 -16.79
N GLU A 162 7.89 13.83 -17.20
CA GLU A 162 7.37 13.69 -18.57
C GLU A 162 6.10 14.53 -18.82
N THR A 163 5.33 14.82 -17.77
CA THR A 163 3.99 15.41 -17.91
C THR A 163 3.78 16.69 -17.11
N SER A 164 4.48 16.86 -15.99
CA SER A 164 4.37 18.06 -15.14
C SER A 164 5.16 19.22 -15.73
N LYS A 165 4.75 20.44 -15.40
CA LYS A 165 5.46 21.67 -15.80
C LYS A 165 6.83 21.75 -15.14
N SER A 166 6.91 21.48 -13.84
CA SER A 166 8.17 21.35 -13.11
C SER A 166 8.06 20.29 -12.00
N VAL A 167 9.20 19.69 -11.63
CA VAL A 167 9.34 18.75 -10.53
C VAL A 167 10.42 19.22 -9.57
N THR A 168 10.03 19.55 -8.34
CA THR A 168 10.97 19.88 -7.27
C THR A 168 11.23 18.65 -6.42
N VAL A 169 12.44 18.10 -6.47
CA VAL A 169 12.83 16.93 -5.69
C VAL A 169 13.50 17.36 -4.39
N ILE A 170 13.00 16.88 -3.26
CA ILE A 170 13.51 17.18 -1.93
C ILE A 170 14.09 15.90 -1.32
N GLN A 171 15.40 15.92 -1.05
CA GLN A 171 16.12 14.81 -0.47
C GLN A 171 16.83 15.27 0.80
N ASN A 172 16.55 14.57 1.91
CA ASN A 172 17.15 14.89 3.22
C ASN A 172 18.63 14.52 3.35
N LEU A 173 19.15 13.70 2.44
CA LEU A 173 20.55 13.31 2.40
C LEU A 173 21.34 14.14 1.37
N PRO A 174 22.69 14.19 1.47
CA PRO A 174 23.52 14.95 0.52
C PRO A 174 23.58 14.33 -0.88
N ASN A 175 23.05 13.12 -1.07
CA ASN A 175 23.03 12.40 -2.33
C ASN A 175 21.77 11.55 -2.44
N PHE A 176 21.40 11.14 -3.65
CA PHE A 176 20.40 10.11 -3.86
C PHE A 176 20.89 8.75 -3.32
N THR A 177 19.97 7.96 -2.80
CA THR A 177 20.22 6.58 -2.33
C THR A 177 19.76 5.52 -3.34
N GLY A 178 19.09 5.94 -4.41
CA GLY A 178 18.68 5.09 -5.51
C GLY A 178 19.80 4.81 -6.52
N GLU A 179 19.46 4.05 -7.56
CA GLU A 179 20.41 3.65 -8.60
C GLU A 179 20.99 4.86 -9.34
N LYS A 180 22.32 4.86 -9.53
CA LYS A 180 23.06 5.95 -10.17
C LYS A 180 22.49 6.32 -11.55
N LYS A 181 22.11 5.33 -12.36
CA LYS A 181 21.53 5.54 -13.68
C LYS A 181 20.22 6.31 -13.65
N LEU A 182 19.36 6.07 -12.65
CA LEU A 182 18.10 6.81 -12.45
C LEU A 182 18.39 8.25 -12.01
N ALA A 183 19.35 8.40 -11.09
CA ALA A 183 19.76 9.72 -10.61
C ALA A 183 20.33 10.58 -11.75
N GLU A 184 21.21 10.01 -12.60
CA GLU A 184 21.77 10.70 -13.76
C GLU A 184 20.66 11.10 -14.74
N ALA A 185 19.76 10.19 -15.09
CA ALA A 185 18.65 10.48 -15.99
C ALA A 185 17.71 11.58 -15.44
N LEU A 186 17.50 11.62 -14.13
CA LEU A 186 16.67 12.66 -13.51
C LEU A 186 17.37 14.03 -13.54
N MET A 187 18.68 14.07 -13.29
CA MET A 187 19.46 15.31 -13.29
C MET A 187 19.63 15.92 -14.69
N GLU A 188 19.40 15.14 -15.75
CA GLU A 188 19.42 15.59 -17.16
C GLU A 188 18.10 16.26 -17.60
N LYS A 189 17.04 16.20 -16.78
CA LYS A 189 15.75 16.80 -17.12
C LYS A 189 15.75 18.32 -16.87
N ASP A 190 15.41 19.11 -17.87
CA ASP A 190 15.40 20.58 -17.80
C ASP A 190 14.35 21.15 -16.83
N ASN A 191 13.27 20.38 -16.58
CA ASN A 191 12.17 20.78 -15.69
C ASN A 191 12.28 20.20 -14.28
N VAL A 192 13.44 19.65 -13.89
CA VAL A 192 13.68 19.10 -12.56
C VAL A 192 14.66 19.98 -11.78
N THR A 193 14.28 20.32 -10.55
CA THR A 193 15.15 20.99 -9.58
C THR A 193 15.33 20.09 -8.36
N VAL A 194 16.56 19.88 -7.90
CA VAL A 194 16.85 19.02 -6.75
C VAL A 194 17.43 19.82 -5.59
N HIS A 195 16.85 19.63 -4.41
CA HIS A 195 17.35 20.15 -3.14
C HIS A 195 17.84 19.00 -2.28
N PHE A 196 19.15 18.82 -2.19
CA PHE A 196 19.81 17.88 -1.28
C PHE A 196 19.96 18.47 0.12
N SER A 197 20.21 17.59 1.12
CA SER A 197 20.33 17.95 2.54
C SER A 197 19.21 18.89 3.00
N THR A 198 17.99 18.66 2.50
CA THR A 198 16.83 19.54 2.68
C THR A 198 15.63 18.71 3.14
N VAL A 199 14.93 19.19 4.15
CA VAL A 199 13.71 18.57 4.67
C VAL A 199 12.51 19.48 4.47
N VAL A 200 11.34 18.88 4.31
CA VAL A 200 10.06 19.59 4.39
C VAL A 200 9.77 19.86 5.86
N THR A 201 9.41 21.08 6.20
CA THR A 201 9.07 21.51 7.57
C THR A 201 7.63 21.94 7.71
N GLY A 202 6.91 22.14 6.62
CA GLY A 202 5.50 22.51 6.64
C GLY A 202 4.84 22.41 5.27
N TYR A 203 3.51 22.26 5.31
CA TYR A 203 2.63 22.36 4.15
C TYR A 203 1.94 23.72 4.15
N ARG A 204 2.04 24.45 3.04
CA ARG A 204 1.23 25.65 2.83
C ARG A 204 -0.04 25.27 2.10
N SER A 205 -1.17 25.63 2.66
CA SER A 205 -2.47 25.32 2.06
C SER A 205 -3.42 26.52 2.15
N GLU A 206 -4.27 26.67 1.15
CA GLU A 206 -5.36 27.65 1.13
C GLU A 206 -6.68 26.90 0.81
N ASN A 207 -7.67 27.09 1.67
CA ASN A 207 -8.99 26.44 1.54
C ASN A 207 -8.90 24.91 1.36
N GLY A 208 -7.98 24.26 2.08
CA GLY A 208 -7.77 22.80 1.99
C GLY A 208 -7.02 22.34 0.73
N THR A 209 -6.47 23.26 -0.06
CA THR A 209 -5.68 22.96 -1.24
C THR A 209 -4.21 23.29 -1.00
N LEU A 210 -3.30 22.38 -1.27
CA LEU A 210 -1.86 22.61 -1.18
C LEU A 210 -1.44 23.72 -2.17
N THR A 211 -0.66 24.67 -1.68
CA THR A 211 -0.11 25.77 -2.49
C THR A 211 1.42 25.83 -2.44
N GLY A 212 2.04 25.02 -1.57
CA GLY A 212 3.49 25.00 -1.49
C GLY A 212 4.01 24.21 -0.29
N LEU A 213 5.33 24.13 -0.20
CA LEU A 213 6.06 23.48 0.89
C LEU A 213 7.04 24.46 1.51
N ASP A 214 7.15 24.42 2.84
CA ASP A 214 8.21 25.07 3.57
C ASP A 214 9.38 24.09 3.75
N LEU A 215 10.58 24.56 3.45
CA LEU A 215 11.79 23.76 3.38
C LEU A 215 12.88 24.30 4.29
N LYS A 216 13.70 23.40 4.83
CA LYS A 216 14.88 23.74 5.63
C LYS A 216 16.08 22.93 5.18
N CYS A 217 17.17 23.63 4.82
CA CYS A 217 18.45 23.01 4.52
C CYS A 217 19.23 22.67 5.79
N GLU A 218 20.17 21.74 5.68
CA GLU A 218 21.09 21.36 6.76
C GLU A 218 21.92 22.55 7.30
N ASP A 219 22.22 23.54 6.44
CA ASP A 219 22.92 24.77 6.83
C ASP A 219 22.04 25.76 7.62
N GLY A 220 20.77 25.41 7.86
CA GLY A 220 19.80 26.21 8.60
C GLY A 220 19.00 27.20 7.75
N ARG A 221 19.28 27.33 6.46
CA ARG A 221 18.53 28.21 5.54
C ARG A 221 17.11 27.66 5.36
N GLU A 222 16.12 28.52 5.54
CA GLU A 222 14.70 28.23 5.33
C GLU A 222 14.20 28.96 4.09
N PHE A 223 13.36 28.31 3.30
CA PHE A 223 12.72 28.87 2.11
C PHE A 223 11.46 28.07 1.78
N SER A 224 10.67 28.58 0.85
CA SER A 224 9.44 27.90 0.41
C SER A 224 9.47 27.68 -1.09
N VAL A 225 8.76 26.65 -1.55
CA VAL A 225 8.52 26.37 -2.96
C VAL A 225 7.01 26.30 -3.21
N ASP A 226 6.55 26.88 -4.30
CA ASP A 226 5.16 26.79 -4.71
C ASP A 226 4.96 25.50 -5.51
N VAL A 227 3.98 24.70 -5.13
CA VAL A 227 3.62 23.44 -5.81
C VAL A 227 2.12 23.20 -5.71
N ASP A 228 1.55 22.59 -6.75
CA ASP A 228 0.14 22.22 -6.83
C ASP A 228 -0.12 20.84 -6.21
N GLY A 229 0.91 20.00 -6.08
CA GLY A 229 0.85 18.67 -5.47
C GLY A 229 2.19 18.18 -4.96
N ALA A 230 2.16 17.27 -4.00
CA ALA A 230 3.34 16.62 -3.45
C ALA A 230 3.25 15.11 -3.49
N PHE A 231 4.31 14.46 -3.93
CA PHE A 231 4.44 13.00 -3.95
C PHE A 231 5.44 12.57 -2.88
N LEU A 232 5.03 11.70 -1.97
CA LEU A 232 5.86 11.25 -0.87
C LEU A 232 6.37 9.82 -1.13
N ALA A 233 7.66 9.67 -1.37
CA ALA A 233 8.33 8.39 -1.55
C ALA A 233 9.42 8.19 -0.47
N VAL A 234 9.03 8.38 0.79
CA VAL A 234 9.91 8.32 1.98
C VAL A 234 9.89 6.97 2.68
N GLY A 235 9.29 5.97 2.06
CA GLY A 235 9.30 4.58 2.47
C GLY A 235 7.92 4.02 2.81
N LEU A 236 7.90 2.69 2.97
CA LEU A 236 6.73 1.91 3.35
C LEU A 236 7.00 1.23 4.68
N ILE A 237 5.96 1.04 5.49
CA ILE A 237 6.03 0.38 6.79
C ILE A 237 5.08 -0.83 6.75
N PRO A 238 5.61 -2.06 6.68
CA PRO A 238 4.79 -3.26 6.90
C PRO A 238 4.49 -3.39 8.40
N GLU A 239 3.25 -3.77 8.73
CA GLU A 239 2.83 -4.02 10.12
C GLU A 239 2.69 -5.52 10.37
N ASN A 240 3.78 -6.27 10.19
CA ASN A 240 3.80 -7.74 10.19
C ASN A 240 4.31 -8.35 11.49
N ASP A 241 4.82 -7.55 12.43
CA ASP A 241 5.56 -8.03 13.62
C ASP A 241 4.73 -8.96 14.51
N ALA A 242 3.43 -8.71 14.65
CA ALA A 242 2.52 -9.56 15.43
C ALA A 242 2.47 -11.02 14.91
N PHE A 243 2.82 -11.25 13.66
CA PHE A 243 2.76 -12.56 13.00
C PHE A 243 4.15 -13.18 12.73
N ALA A 244 5.24 -12.54 13.17
CA ALA A 244 6.62 -12.97 12.92
C ALA A 244 6.93 -14.38 13.45
N GLY A 245 6.24 -14.83 14.50
CA GLY A 245 6.35 -16.16 15.04
C GLY A 245 5.86 -17.27 14.10
N HIS A 246 4.94 -16.95 13.19
CA HIS A 246 4.26 -17.89 12.30
C HIS A 246 4.73 -17.79 10.84
N ALA A 247 5.07 -16.59 10.37
CA ALA A 247 5.60 -16.36 9.03
C ALA A 247 6.95 -15.63 9.11
N ALA A 248 7.93 -16.08 8.31
CA ALA A 248 9.26 -15.46 8.29
C ALA A 248 9.17 -14.03 7.76
N LEU A 249 9.89 -13.11 8.38
CA LEU A 249 10.07 -11.75 7.91
C LEU A 249 11.49 -11.56 7.34
N ASN A 250 11.59 -10.78 6.27
CA ASN A 250 12.88 -10.33 5.77
C ASN A 250 13.44 -9.18 6.65
N GLN A 251 14.64 -8.68 6.32
CA GLN A 251 15.31 -7.61 7.08
C GLN A 251 14.55 -6.26 7.09
N TRP A 252 13.53 -6.10 6.24
CA TRP A 252 12.69 -4.89 6.17
C TRP A 252 11.28 -5.10 6.75
N GLY A 253 11.01 -6.23 7.42
CA GLY A 253 9.74 -6.54 8.05
C GLY A 253 8.66 -7.10 7.11
N TYR A 254 8.96 -7.39 5.85
CA TYR A 254 8.01 -8.01 4.93
C TYR A 254 7.99 -9.53 5.09
N PHE A 255 6.82 -10.14 4.92
CA PHE A 255 6.71 -11.60 4.87
C PHE A 255 7.53 -12.17 3.72
N ASP A 256 8.42 -13.12 4.05
CA ASP A 256 9.20 -13.86 3.07
C ASP A 256 8.37 -15.02 2.52
N SER A 257 7.94 -14.89 1.27
CA SER A 257 7.16 -15.90 0.57
C SER A 257 7.47 -15.85 -0.93
N ALA A 258 7.39 -17.02 -1.57
CA ALA A 258 7.52 -17.13 -3.01
C ALA A 258 6.21 -16.72 -3.73
N GLU A 259 6.14 -16.88 -5.05
CA GLU A 259 4.96 -16.52 -5.84
C GLU A 259 3.70 -17.36 -5.51
N ASP A 260 3.87 -18.50 -4.86
CA ASP A 260 2.78 -19.37 -4.39
C ASP A 260 2.10 -18.86 -3.11
N CYS A 261 2.54 -17.72 -2.57
CA CYS A 261 2.00 -17.08 -1.37
C CYS A 261 2.05 -17.96 -0.09
N ARG A 262 2.82 -19.03 -0.10
CA ARG A 262 2.97 -19.94 1.04
C ARG A 262 3.96 -19.39 2.06
N THR A 263 3.72 -19.70 3.33
CA THR A 263 4.68 -19.46 4.41
C THR A 263 5.35 -20.77 4.85
N ARG A 264 6.29 -20.66 5.78
CA ARG A 264 6.87 -21.86 6.44
C ARG A 264 5.88 -22.62 7.31
N THR A 265 4.75 -22.04 7.66
CA THR A 265 3.71 -22.65 8.49
C THR A 265 2.61 -23.18 7.60
N GLU A 266 2.39 -24.49 7.62
CA GLU A 266 1.34 -25.14 6.83
C GLU A 266 -0.04 -24.60 7.18
N GLY A 267 -0.84 -24.29 6.16
CA GLY A 267 -2.16 -23.69 6.29
C GLY A 267 -2.15 -22.18 6.49
N LEU A 268 -0.95 -21.53 6.55
CA LEU A 268 -0.80 -20.07 6.63
C LEU A 268 -0.24 -19.51 5.34
N PHE A 269 -0.93 -18.53 4.78
CA PHE A 269 -0.59 -17.87 3.51
C PHE A 269 -0.47 -16.37 3.70
N VAL A 270 0.21 -15.70 2.78
CA VAL A 270 0.40 -14.23 2.78
C VAL A 270 0.12 -13.67 1.40
N ALA A 271 -0.54 -12.51 1.31
CA ALA A 271 -0.94 -11.92 0.04
C ALA A 271 -0.81 -10.40 0.04
N GLY A 272 -0.51 -9.83 -1.12
CA GLY A 272 -0.47 -8.38 -1.32
C GLY A 272 0.83 -7.73 -0.83
N ASP A 273 0.71 -6.46 -0.49
CA ASP A 273 1.87 -5.58 -0.30
C ASP A 273 2.65 -5.84 0.99
N CYS A 274 2.10 -6.60 1.94
CA CYS A 274 2.77 -7.02 3.16
C CYS A 274 3.88 -8.06 2.93
N ARG A 275 3.91 -8.69 1.74
CA ARG A 275 4.96 -9.67 1.39
C ARG A 275 6.13 -9.03 0.66
N SER A 276 7.26 -9.76 0.64
CA SER A 276 8.48 -9.37 -0.07
C SER A 276 8.24 -9.40 -1.59
N LYS A 277 8.07 -8.23 -2.20
CA LYS A 277 7.85 -8.06 -3.64
C LYS A 277 8.36 -6.70 -4.10
N ARG A 278 8.68 -6.57 -5.39
CA ARG A 278 9.18 -5.32 -5.97
C ARG A 278 8.07 -4.36 -6.39
N ILE A 279 6.97 -4.90 -6.92
CA ILE A 279 5.86 -4.11 -7.48
C ILE A 279 4.66 -4.20 -6.55
N ARG A 280 4.17 -3.05 -6.12
CA ARG A 280 2.99 -2.88 -5.27
C ARG A 280 1.96 -2.08 -6.05
N GLN A 281 0.97 -2.78 -6.58
CA GLN A 281 -0.15 -2.24 -7.37
C GLN A 281 -1.40 -3.03 -7.02
N VAL A 282 -2.58 -2.43 -7.22
CA VAL A 282 -3.87 -3.09 -6.98
C VAL A 282 -3.95 -4.44 -7.71
N VAL A 283 -3.54 -4.47 -8.98
CA VAL A 283 -3.57 -5.68 -9.81
C VAL A 283 -2.65 -6.77 -9.27
N THR A 284 -1.44 -6.41 -8.79
CA THR A 284 -0.52 -7.40 -8.21
C THR A 284 -0.97 -7.84 -6.81
N ALA A 285 -1.64 -7.00 -6.05
CA ALA A 285 -2.25 -7.37 -4.77
C ALA A 285 -3.43 -8.34 -4.99
N ALA A 286 -4.31 -8.05 -5.94
CA ALA A 286 -5.41 -8.93 -6.33
C ALA A 286 -4.90 -10.29 -6.85
N SER A 287 -3.84 -10.28 -7.67
CA SER A 287 -3.18 -11.52 -8.13
C SER A 287 -2.70 -12.38 -6.97
N ASP A 288 -2.01 -11.78 -6.00
CA ASP A 288 -1.57 -12.51 -4.80
C ASP A 288 -2.74 -13.09 -4.00
N GLY A 289 -3.84 -12.33 -3.86
CA GLY A 289 -5.06 -12.81 -3.20
C GLY A 289 -5.64 -14.03 -3.87
N ALA A 290 -5.72 -14.03 -5.20
CA ALA A 290 -6.17 -15.18 -5.98
C ALA A 290 -5.25 -16.40 -5.77
N VAL A 291 -3.93 -16.20 -5.83
CA VAL A 291 -2.93 -17.26 -5.65
C VAL A 291 -3.01 -17.85 -4.23
N ALA A 292 -3.06 -16.99 -3.19
CA ALA A 292 -3.14 -17.43 -1.79
C ALA A 292 -4.42 -18.24 -1.53
N ALA A 293 -5.57 -17.76 -2.05
CA ALA A 293 -6.83 -18.50 -1.89
C ALA A 293 -6.82 -19.86 -2.59
N MET A 294 -6.29 -19.93 -3.81
CA MET A 294 -6.16 -21.21 -4.52
C MET A 294 -5.21 -22.16 -3.79
N ALA A 295 -4.09 -21.65 -3.25
CA ALA A 295 -3.18 -22.45 -2.44
C ALA A 295 -3.83 -22.95 -1.13
N ALA A 296 -4.66 -22.10 -0.48
CA ALA A 296 -5.43 -22.50 0.69
C ALA A 296 -6.49 -23.55 0.35
N CYS A 297 -7.22 -23.40 -0.75
CA CYS A 297 -8.19 -24.40 -1.21
C CYS A 297 -7.53 -25.76 -1.50
N MET A 298 -6.40 -25.76 -2.20
CA MET A 298 -5.64 -26.97 -2.48
C MET A 298 -5.15 -27.65 -1.19
N TYR A 299 -4.72 -26.88 -0.20
CA TYR A 299 -4.34 -27.41 1.13
C TYR A 299 -5.53 -28.06 1.83
N LEU A 300 -6.70 -27.39 1.83
CA LEU A 300 -7.93 -27.87 2.45
C LEU A 300 -8.49 -29.16 1.80
N ASP A 301 -8.31 -29.31 0.49
CA ASP A 301 -8.78 -30.48 -0.24
C ASP A 301 -7.88 -31.71 -0.03
N GLN A 302 -6.66 -31.52 0.49
CA GLN A 302 -5.69 -32.58 0.78
C GLN A 302 -5.67 -33.02 2.24
N ASN A 303 -6.23 -32.21 3.13
CA ASN A 303 -6.26 -32.44 4.59
C ASN A 303 -7.69 -32.34 5.14
#